data_4f6470e488f79e6ebd2a67753149b0ce
#
_entry.id   4f6470e488f79e6ebd2a67753149b0ce
#
_cell.length_a   1.000
_cell.length_b   1.000
_cell.length_c   1.000
_cell.angle_alpha   90.00
_cell.angle_beta   90.00
_cell.angle_gamma   90.00
#
_symmetry.space_group_name_H-M   'P 1'
#
loop_
_entity.id
_entity.type
_entity.pdbx_description
1 polymer ?
#
loop_
_entity_poly.entity_id
_entity_poly.type
_entity_poly.pdbx_seq_one_letter_code
_entity_poly.pdbx_strand_id
1 'polypeptide(L)'
;MLGKLARQHDPNVLVGFDHADDAGVYQIAPDQALVQTVDFFTPIVDDPYTFGQIAATNSLSDVYAMGGKPLTALALVCFPDKADLEILERILAGGLSKMIEAGCTVIGGHSIRDEETKFGYSVTGLIHPKKVYANQGAKPGDALILTKAIGTGVISTAIKKDKAKPAWIEAAIVSMTTLNKKAAEVITAPEVTTPPDITTIPVGADPLVRPVERSSRAHSPDAYSVHAMTDITGFGLIGHLREMLLASNVSAQIRASAVPLLEGALECVAQGHIPGGLNNNRDFAECTVEYDSEVPANLRTILYDPQTAGGLLIAAANGEQLLRKLQAAAIPAAQIGEIREKMKPLISIVK
;
A
#
# COMPACT_ATOMS: atom_id res chain seq x y z
N MET A 1 -18.56 1.47 12.91
CA MET A 1 -19.81 0.80 12.47
C MET A 1 -19.64 -0.73 12.52
N LEU A 2 -18.63 -1.29 11.89
CA LEU A 2 -18.40 -2.77 11.81
C LEU A 2 -18.25 -3.45 13.19
N GLY A 3 -17.63 -2.81 14.16
CA GLY A 3 -17.48 -3.36 15.52
C GLY A 3 -18.79 -3.62 16.29
N LYS A 4 -19.96 -3.23 15.73
CA LYS A 4 -21.31 -3.51 16.28
C LYS A 4 -21.96 -4.74 15.62
N LEU A 5 -21.34 -5.30 14.58
CA LEU A 5 -21.85 -6.47 13.89
C LEU A 5 -21.53 -7.74 14.69
N ALA A 6 -22.42 -8.74 14.57
CA ALA A 6 -22.16 -10.06 15.12
C ALA A 6 -20.95 -10.66 14.41
N ARG A 7 -20.02 -11.22 15.19
CA ARG A 7 -18.80 -11.84 14.67
C ARG A 7 -19.02 -13.32 14.46
N GLN A 8 -18.71 -13.79 13.24
CA GLN A 8 -18.53 -15.21 12.98
C GLN A 8 -17.10 -15.57 13.34
N HIS A 9 -16.92 -16.48 14.31
CA HIS A 9 -15.60 -16.98 14.67
C HIS A 9 -15.23 -18.14 13.73
N ASP A 10 -14.23 -17.92 12.88
CA ASP A 10 -13.62 -18.95 12.04
C ASP A 10 -12.10 -18.92 12.27
N PRO A 11 -11.48 -20.01 12.77
CA PRO A 11 -10.05 -20.05 13.05
C PRO A 11 -9.17 -19.91 11.80
N ASN A 12 -9.74 -20.09 10.59
CA ASN A 12 -9.02 -19.91 9.34
C ASN A 12 -8.94 -18.44 8.87
N VAL A 13 -9.69 -17.54 9.50
CA VAL A 13 -9.55 -16.09 9.24
C VAL A 13 -8.30 -15.59 9.95
N LEU A 14 -7.24 -15.33 9.20
CA LEU A 14 -5.96 -14.83 9.73
C LEU A 14 -5.99 -13.30 9.88
N VAL A 15 -6.62 -12.61 8.92
CA VAL A 15 -6.88 -11.17 8.93
C VAL A 15 -8.32 -10.94 8.52
N GLY A 16 -9.08 -10.26 9.36
CA GLY A 16 -10.48 -9.92 9.14
C GLY A 16 -10.70 -8.41 9.25
N PHE A 17 -11.96 -7.99 9.23
CA PHE A 17 -12.34 -6.56 9.27
C PHE A 17 -12.16 -5.89 10.65
N ASP A 18 -11.57 -6.58 11.64
CA ASP A 18 -11.45 -6.08 13.02
C ASP A 18 -10.41 -4.98 13.19
N HIS A 19 -9.39 -4.97 12.36
CA HIS A 19 -8.22 -4.08 12.47
C HIS A 19 -8.04 -3.13 11.29
N ALA A 20 -9.05 -3.03 10.39
CA ALA A 20 -8.99 -2.17 9.20
C ALA A 20 -7.70 -2.39 8.38
N ASP A 21 -7.33 -3.66 8.16
CA ASP A 21 -6.25 -4.04 7.26
C ASP A 21 -6.68 -3.89 5.78
N ASP A 22 -5.71 -3.88 4.89
CA ASP A 22 -5.91 -3.63 3.45
C ASP A 22 -6.75 -4.73 2.79
N ALA A 23 -6.59 -6.00 3.20
CA ALA A 23 -7.35 -7.12 2.66
C ALA A 23 -7.69 -8.19 3.72
N GLY A 24 -8.74 -8.96 3.47
CA GLY A 24 -9.04 -10.17 4.23
C GLY A 24 -8.09 -11.31 3.87
N VAL A 25 -7.62 -12.08 4.88
CA VAL A 25 -6.76 -13.24 4.66
C VAL A 25 -7.39 -14.48 5.29
N TYR A 26 -7.63 -15.50 4.45
CA TYR A 26 -8.27 -16.75 4.84
C TYR A 26 -7.38 -17.95 4.52
N GLN A 27 -7.03 -18.74 5.53
CA GLN A 27 -6.20 -19.93 5.38
C GLN A 27 -7.00 -21.09 4.76
N ILE A 28 -6.50 -21.67 3.68
CA ILE A 28 -7.12 -22.81 2.98
C ILE A 28 -6.33 -24.11 3.12
N ALA A 29 -5.03 -23.99 3.46
CA ALA A 29 -4.15 -25.13 3.71
C ALA A 29 -3.04 -24.72 4.71
N PRO A 30 -2.25 -25.66 5.25
CA PRO A 30 -1.18 -25.33 6.20
C PRO A 30 -0.14 -24.35 5.68
N ASP A 31 0.06 -24.28 4.36
CA ASP A 31 1.04 -23.46 3.66
C ASP A 31 0.40 -22.46 2.68
N GLN A 32 -0.92 -22.38 2.60
CA GLN A 32 -1.64 -21.51 1.66
C GLN A 32 -2.78 -20.74 2.35
N ALA A 33 -2.86 -19.46 2.04
CA ALA A 33 -3.97 -18.60 2.37
C ALA A 33 -4.37 -17.73 1.17
N LEU A 34 -5.65 -17.40 1.09
CA LEU A 34 -6.20 -16.44 0.15
C LEU A 34 -6.06 -15.04 0.73
N VAL A 35 -5.68 -14.08 -0.11
CA VAL A 35 -5.80 -12.65 0.14
C VAL A 35 -6.93 -12.14 -0.73
N GLN A 36 -7.97 -11.52 -0.15
CA GLN A 36 -9.15 -11.08 -0.88
C GLN A 36 -9.46 -9.62 -0.57
N THR A 37 -9.60 -8.86 -1.64
CA THR A 37 -9.99 -7.45 -1.58
C THR A 37 -11.00 -7.11 -2.66
N VAL A 38 -11.67 -5.96 -2.50
CA VAL A 38 -12.55 -5.36 -3.49
C VAL A 38 -12.41 -3.85 -3.43
N ASP A 39 -12.15 -3.24 -4.59
CA ASP A 39 -12.05 -1.80 -4.69
C ASP A 39 -12.56 -1.30 -6.05
N PHE A 40 -13.40 -0.28 -6.04
CA PHE A 40 -13.95 0.37 -7.23
C PHE A 40 -14.37 1.80 -6.91
N PHE A 41 -14.23 2.69 -7.88
CA PHE A 41 -14.49 4.12 -7.70
C PHE A 41 -14.87 4.81 -9.02
N THR A 42 -15.26 6.07 -8.92
CA THR A 42 -15.63 6.93 -10.04
C THR A 42 -14.40 7.45 -10.79
N PRO A 43 -14.51 7.84 -12.08
CA PRO A 43 -13.40 8.41 -12.83
C PRO A 43 -12.75 9.61 -12.13
N ILE A 44 -11.41 9.59 -12.10
CA ILE A 44 -10.57 10.64 -11.52
C ILE A 44 -9.68 11.32 -12.56
N VAL A 45 -9.67 10.79 -13.78
CA VAL A 45 -9.02 11.31 -14.98
C VAL A 45 -9.98 11.21 -16.18
N ASP A 46 -9.76 12.00 -17.20
CA ASP A 46 -10.69 12.09 -18.35
C ASP A 46 -10.50 10.95 -19.36
N ASP A 47 -9.26 10.44 -19.52
CA ASP A 47 -9.01 9.33 -20.45
C ASP A 47 -9.51 8.00 -19.90
N PRO A 48 -10.48 7.33 -20.59
CA PRO A 48 -11.07 6.07 -20.12
C PRO A 48 -10.04 4.93 -19.96
N TYR A 49 -9.07 4.84 -20.86
CA TYR A 49 -8.03 3.81 -20.78
C TYR A 49 -7.16 3.99 -19.54
N THR A 50 -6.70 5.21 -19.30
CA THR A 50 -5.92 5.57 -18.10
C THR A 50 -6.71 5.36 -16.82
N PHE A 51 -8.01 5.70 -16.81
CA PHE A 51 -8.87 5.42 -15.67
C PHE A 51 -8.93 3.91 -15.36
N GLY A 52 -9.10 3.07 -16.40
CA GLY A 52 -9.06 1.62 -16.26
C GLY A 52 -7.74 1.11 -15.66
N GLN A 53 -6.61 1.66 -16.10
CA GLN A 53 -5.29 1.33 -15.55
C GLN A 53 -5.18 1.69 -14.06
N ILE A 54 -5.62 2.88 -13.68
CA ILE A 54 -5.58 3.35 -12.29
C ILE A 54 -6.46 2.48 -11.40
N ALA A 55 -7.68 2.15 -11.85
CA ALA A 55 -8.60 1.31 -11.10
C ALA A 55 -8.03 -0.08 -10.82
N ALA A 56 -7.42 -0.71 -11.83
CA ALA A 56 -6.75 -2.00 -11.67
C ALA A 56 -5.52 -1.91 -10.74
N THR A 57 -4.72 -0.85 -10.88
CA THR A 57 -3.53 -0.63 -10.02
C THR A 57 -3.93 -0.48 -8.57
N ASN A 58 -5.00 0.26 -8.29
CA ASN A 58 -5.53 0.46 -6.94
C ASN A 58 -6.04 -0.86 -6.35
N SER A 59 -6.91 -1.60 -7.08
CA SER A 59 -7.45 -2.88 -6.59
C SER A 59 -6.39 -3.98 -6.36
N LEU A 60 -5.25 -3.93 -7.08
CA LEU A 60 -4.13 -4.86 -6.89
C LEU A 60 -3.26 -4.50 -5.68
N SER A 61 -3.29 -3.24 -5.26
CA SER A 61 -2.38 -2.68 -4.26
C SER A 61 -2.51 -3.35 -2.90
N ASP A 62 -3.73 -3.61 -2.44
CA ASP A 62 -4.02 -4.28 -1.18
C ASP A 62 -3.36 -5.67 -1.09
N VAL A 63 -3.40 -6.43 -2.20
CA VAL A 63 -2.77 -7.76 -2.23
C VAL A 63 -1.25 -7.63 -2.06
N TYR A 64 -0.63 -6.61 -2.68
CA TYR A 64 0.79 -6.34 -2.51
C TYR A 64 1.13 -5.84 -1.10
N ALA A 65 0.28 -5.01 -0.50
CA ALA A 65 0.44 -4.53 0.87
C ALA A 65 0.43 -5.67 1.89
N MET A 66 -0.40 -6.69 1.66
CA MET A 66 -0.40 -7.90 2.49
C MET A 66 0.79 -8.84 2.22
N GLY A 67 1.66 -8.54 1.24
CA GLY A 67 2.77 -9.40 0.80
C GLY A 67 2.33 -10.57 -0.09
N GLY A 68 1.08 -10.55 -0.55
CA GLY A 68 0.48 -11.57 -1.41
C GLY A 68 0.87 -11.43 -2.89
N LYS A 69 0.59 -12.48 -3.64
CA LYS A 69 0.72 -12.49 -5.11
C LYS A 69 -0.69 -12.55 -5.73
N PRO A 70 -1.11 -11.55 -6.51
CA PRO A 70 -2.37 -11.59 -7.24
C PRO A 70 -2.47 -12.83 -8.12
N LEU A 71 -3.65 -13.47 -8.14
CA LEU A 71 -3.91 -14.69 -8.91
C LEU A 71 -5.03 -14.47 -9.92
N THR A 72 -6.23 -14.11 -9.45
CA THR A 72 -7.40 -13.88 -10.28
C THR A 72 -8.14 -12.61 -9.89
N ALA A 73 -8.90 -12.05 -10.82
CA ALA A 73 -9.73 -10.89 -10.57
C ALA A 73 -11.12 -11.03 -11.24
N LEU A 74 -12.11 -10.40 -10.61
CA LEU A 74 -13.47 -10.19 -11.14
C LEU A 74 -13.66 -8.70 -11.36
N ALA A 75 -14.04 -8.28 -12.57
CA ALA A 75 -14.33 -6.89 -12.88
C ALA A 75 -15.69 -6.46 -12.30
N LEU A 76 -15.72 -5.27 -11.69
CA LEU A 76 -16.93 -4.63 -11.19
C LEU A 76 -17.20 -3.38 -12.01
N VAL A 77 -18.36 -3.35 -12.66
CA VAL A 77 -18.74 -2.31 -13.62
C VAL A 77 -20.10 -1.71 -13.25
N CYS A 78 -20.15 -0.42 -12.97
CA CYS A 78 -21.36 0.38 -12.98
C CYS A 78 -21.25 1.34 -14.17
N PHE A 79 -22.21 1.29 -15.11
CA PHE A 79 -22.11 2.07 -16.34
C PHE A 79 -23.47 2.56 -16.82
N PRO A 80 -23.58 3.83 -17.28
CA PRO A 80 -24.83 4.39 -17.77
C PRO A 80 -25.29 3.70 -19.06
N ASP A 81 -26.57 3.33 -19.13
CA ASP A 81 -27.15 2.60 -20.26
C ASP A 81 -27.17 3.40 -21.58
N LYS A 82 -27.08 4.73 -21.49
CA LYS A 82 -27.06 5.65 -22.64
C LYS A 82 -25.66 6.11 -23.03
N ALA A 83 -24.62 5.75 -22.26
CA ALA A 83 -23.25 6.13 -22.56
C ALA A 83 -22.68 5.25 -23.69
N ASP A 84 -21.69 5.78 -24.38
CA ASP A 84 -21.02 5.07 -25.47
C ASP A 84 -20.24 3.86 -24.94
N LEU A 85 -20.52 2.67 -25.47
CA LEU A 85 -19.85 1.43 -25.10
C LEU A 85 -18.37 1.41 -25.47
N GLU A 86 -17.91 2.24 -26.42
CA GLU A 86 -16.48 2.40 -26.72
C GLU A 86 -15.71 2.95 -25.52
N ILE A 87 -16.36 3.81 -24.70
CA ILE A 87 -15.77 4.30 -23.45
C ILE A 87 -15.57 3.14 -22.47
N LEU A 88 -16.58 2.28 -22.32
CA LEU A 88 -16.46 1.11 -21.45
C LEU A 88 -15.40 0.13 -21.96
N GLU A 89 -15.33 -0.12 -23.26
CA GLU A 89 -14.30 -0.98 -23.86
C GLU A 89 -12.91 -0.45 -23.55
N ARG A 90 -12.67 0.85 -23.64
CA ARG A 90 -11.38 1.49 -23.31
C ARG A 90 -11.05 1.36 -21.82
N ILE A 91 -12.03 1.53 -20.93
CA ILE A 91 -11.85 1.33 -19.48
C ILE A 91 -11.41 -0.12 -19.20
N LEU A 92 -12.13 -1.08 -19.74
CA LEU A 92 -11.82 -2.50 -19.58
C LEU A 92 -10.44 -2.86 -20.15
N ALA A 93 -10.09 -2.34 -21.32
CA ALA A 93 -8.78 -2.55 -21.94
C ALA A 93 -7.63 -1.99 -21.08
N GLY A 94 -7.81 -0.79 -20.52
CA GLY A 94 -6.86 -0.19 -19.59
C GLY A 94 -6.67 -1.04 -18.33
N GLY A 95 -7.76 -1.47 -17.72
CA GLY A 95 -7.71 -2.36 -16.54
C GLY A 95 -7.02 -3.70 -16.85
N LEU A 96 -7.40 -4.33 -17.97
CA LEU A 96 -6.80 -5.60 -18.41
C LEU A 96 -5.28 -5.47 -18.63
N SER A 97 -4.80 -4.35 -19.16
CA SER A 97 -3.37 -4.12 -19.36
C SER A 97 -2.57 -4.22 -18.06
N LYS A 98 -3.12 -3.69 -16.95
CA LYS A 98 -2.49 -3.76 -15.63
C LYS A 98 -2.63 -5.14 -14.97
N MET A 99 -3.75 -5.82 -15.17
CA MET A 99 -3.91 -7.20 -14.72
C MET A 99 -2.88 -8.12 -15.39
N ILE A 100 -2.63 -7.96 -16.69
CA ILE A 100 -1.57 -8.70 -17.43
C ILE A 100 -0.18 -8.36 -16.85
N GLU A 101 0.13 -7.08 -16.62
CA GLU A 101 1.40 -6.66 -16.00
C GLU A 101 1.59 -7.27 -14.62
N ALA A 102 0.53 -7.36 -13.82
CA ALA A 102 0.53 -7.99 -12.50
C ALA A 102 0.72 -9.52 -12.57
N GLY A 103 0.38 -10.15 -13.70
CA GLY A 103 0.25 -11.59 -13.82
C GLY A 103 -1.03 -12.13 -13.17
N CYS A 104 -2.07 -11.28 -13.08
CA CYS A 104 -3.38 -11.58 -12.52
C CYS A 104 -4.38 -11.87 -13.65
N THR A 105 -5.07 -13.02 -13.60
CA THR A 105 -6.02 -13.41 -14.65
C THR A 105 -7.42 -12.87 -14.34
N VAL A 106 -7.99 -12.09 -15.25
CA VAL A 106 -9.41 -11.71 -15.16
C VAL A 106 -10.26 -12.90 -15.59
N ILE A 107 -11.05 -13.44 -14.67
CA ILE A 107 -11.85 -14.66 -14.89
C ILE A 107 -13.35 -14.39 -15.06
N GLY A 108 -13.78 -13.13 -15.01
CA GLY A 108 -15.17 -12.71 -15.14
C GLY A 108 -15.42 -11.38 -14.46
N GLY A 109 -16.67 -11.19 -14.07
CA GLY A 109 -17.08 -9.96 -13.38
C GLY A 109 -18.59 -9.80 -13.40
N HIS A 110 -19.05 -8.63 -12.95
CA HIS A 110 -20.45 -8.25 -12.96
C HIS A 110 -20.62 -6.80 -13.40
N SER A 111 -21.66 -6.54 -14.19
CA SER A 111 -22.00 -5.20 -14.63
C SER A 111 -23.44 -4.86 -14.23
N ILE A 112 -23.64 -3.63 -13.76
CA ILE A 112 -24.96 -3.07 -13.47
C ILE A 112 -25.13 -1.72 -14.18
N ARG A 113 -26.38 -1.32 -14.41
CA ARG A 113 -26.72 0.03 -14.88
C ARG A 113 -26.68 0.97 -13.68
N ASP A 114 -26.02 2.10 -13.85
CA ASP A 114 -25.95 3.18 -12.85
C ASP A 114 -25.84 4.50 -13.61
N GLU A 115 -26.29 5.58 -13.03
CA GLU A 115 -26.15 6.93 -13.63
C GLU A 115 -24.70 7.41 -13.65
N GLU A 116 -23.87 6.89 -12.74
CA GLU A 116 -22.47 7.25 -12.57
C GLU A 116 -21.56 6.06 -12.88
N THR A 117 -20.58 6.26 -13.76
CA THR A 117 -19.58 5.24 -14.04
C THR A 117 -18.75 4.94 -12.78
N LYS A 118 -18.68 3.64 -12.41
CA LYS A 118 -17.75 3.14 -11.40
C LYS A 118 -17.09 1.88 -11.93
N PHE A 119 -15.79 1.76 -11.68
CA PHE A 119 -15.02 0.61 -12.16
C PHE A 119 -13.95 0.22 -11.17
N GLY A 120 -13.68 -1.06 -11.10
CA GLY A 120 -12.63 -1.67 -10.30
C GLY A 120 -12.69 -3.18 -10.33
N TYR A 121 -12.07 -3.81 -9.34
CA TYR A 121 -11.96 -5.26 -9.30
C TYR A 121 -12.11 -5.80 -7.88
N SER A 122 -12.66 -7.02 -7.80
CA SER A 122 -12.40 -7.91 -6.68
C SER A 122 -11.20 -8.78 -7.03
N VAL A 123 -10.14 -8.71 -6.24
CA VAL A 123 -8.89 -9.44 -6.48
C VAL A 123 -8.71 -10.53 -5.45
N THR A 124 -8.34 -11.72 -5.94
CA THR A 124 -7.92 -12.84 -5.10
C THR A 124 -6.43 -13.10 -5.34
N GLY A 125 -5.65 -13.06 -4.27
CA GLY A 125 -4.23 -13.39 -4.25
C GLY A 125 -3.94 -14.62 -3.40
N LEU A 126 -2.72 -15.10 -3.46
CA LEU A 126 -2.19 -16.19 -2.65
C LEU A 126 -1.01 -15.71 -1.81
N ILE A 127 -0.93 -16.24 -0.58
CA ILE A 127 0.18 -16.00 0.33
C ILE A 127 0.42 -17.23 1.22
N HIS A 128 1.65 -17.37 1.72
CA HIS A 128 1.91 -18.32 2.79
C HIS A 128 1.42 -17.75 4.15
N PRO A 129 0.64 -18.48 4.97
CA PRO A 129 0.04 -17.97 6.20
C PRO A 129 1.02 -17.29 7.17
N LYS A 130 2.27 -17.75 7.20
CA LYS A 130 3.33 -17.21 8.07
C LYS A 130 4.09 -16.01 7.46
N LYS A 131 3.71 -15.54 6.27
CA LYS A 131 4.37 -14.44 5.56
C LYS A 131 3.44 -13.26 5.30
N VAL A 132 2.29 -13.26 5.95
CA VAL A 132 1.32 -12.17 5.86
C VAL A 132 1.90 -10.93 6.55
N TYR A 133 1.94 -9.83 5.82
CA TYR A 133 2.14 -8.51 6.40
C TYR A 133 0.76 -7.92 6.75
N ALA A 134 0.72 -7.14 7.81
CA ALA A 134 -0.47 -6.46 8.26
C ALA A 134 -0.10 -5.02 8.66
N ASN A 135 -1.10 -4.19 8.89
CA ASN A 135 -0.90 -2.85 9.42
C ASN A 135 -0.49 -2.85 10.91
N GLN A 136 -0.42 -4.02 11.56
CA GLN A 136 -0.01 -4.20 12.95
C GLN A 136 1.37 -4.85 13.06
N GLY A 137 2.06 -4.62 14.20
CA GLY A 137 3.35 -5.26 14.50
C GLY A 137 4.55 -4.32 14.44
N ALA A 138 4.36 -3.04 14.10
CA ALA A 138 5.41 -2.03 14.12
C ALA A 138 6.04 -1.91 15.51
N LYS A 139 7.35 -1.74 15.57
CA LYS A 139 8.13 -1.72 16.83
C LYS A 139 8.90 -0.41 16.98
N PRO A 140 9.08 0.08 18.21
CA PRO A 140 9.96 1.23 18.46
C PRO A 140 11.34 1.00 17.86
N GLY A 141 11.86 2.03 17.16
CA GLY A 141 13.13 1.98 16.43
C GLY A 141 12.99 1.56 14.95
N ASP A 142 11.81 1.11 14.49
CA ASP A 142 11.57 0.86 13.07
C ASP A 142 11.64 2.16 12.26
N ALA A 143 12.31 2.11 11.13
CA ALA A 143 12.23 3.18 10.14
C ALA A 143 10.88 3.12 9.43
N LEU A 144 10.28 4.29 9.20
CA LEU A 144 9.10 4.45 8.34
C LEU A 144 9.54 4.82 6.94
N ILE A 145 9.23 3.96 5.98
CA ILE A 145 9.59 4.10 4.56
C ILE A 145 8.34 4.21 3.71
N LEU A 146 8.31 5.18 2.79
CA LEU A 146 7.23 5.39 1.83
C LEU A 146 7.77 5.16 0.42
N THR A 147 7.05 4.38 -0.43
CA THR A 147 7.55 3.93 -1.74
C THR A 147 7.06 4.74 -2.94
N LYS A 148 6.12 5.68 -2.75
CA LYS A 148 5.67 6.63 -3.78
C LYS A 148 5.46 8.01 -3.16
N ALA A 149 5.56 9.04 -3.98
CA ALA A 149 5.19 10.40 -3.60
C ALA A 149 3.68 10.53 -3.37
N ILE A 150 3.26 11.45 -2.47
CA ILE A 150 1.85 11.78 -2.23
C ILE A 150 1.45 13.07 -2.97
N GLY A 151 0.14 13.28 -3.14
CA GLY A 151 -0.41 14.46 -3.81
C GLY A 151 -1.39 14.13 -4.94
N THR A 152 -1.77 12.86 -5.13
CA THR A 152 -2.69 12.45 -6.21
C THR A 152 -4.07 13.08 -6.06
N GLY A 153 -4.58 13.25 -4.83
CA GLY A 153 -5.92 13.80 -4.57
C GLY A 153 -6.02 15.29 -4.90
N VAL A 154 -5.06 16.10 -4.46
CA VAL A 154 -5.06 17.55 -4.77
C VAL A 154 -4.83 17.79 -6.27
N ILE A 155 -3.99 16.99 -6.94
CA ILE A 155 -3.78 17.09 -8.39
C ILE A 155 -5.04 16.66 -9.15
N SER A 156 -5.67 15.54 -8.79
CA SER A 156 -6.95 15.10 -9.40
C SER A 156 -8.05 16.15 -9.21
N THR A 157 -8.05 16.85 -8.07
CA THR A 157 -8.98 17.97 -7.85
C THR A 157 -8.67 19.15 -8.78
N ALA A 158 -7.40 19.44 -9.04
CA ALA A 158 -7.00 20.47 -9.99
C ALA A 158 -7.34 20.06 -11.43
N ILE A 159 -7.22 18.78 -11.82
CA ILE A 159 -7.64 18.23 -13.12
C ILE A 159 -9.14 18.49 -13.31
N LYS A 160 -9.99 18.10 -12.36
CA LYS A 160 -11.45 18.29 -12.42
C LYS A 160 -11.87 19.78 -12.55
N LYS A 161 -11.00 20.71 -12.21
CA LYS A 161 -11.23 22.16 -12.30
C LYS A 161 -10.53 22.80 -13.52
N ASP A 162 -9.93 22.04 -14.41
CA ASP A 162 -9.11 22.51 -15.54
C ASP A 162 -7.97 23.47 -15.12
N LYS A 163 -7.34 23.18 -13.97
CA LYS A 163 -6.27 24.00 -13.38
C LYS A 163 -4.93 23.26 -13.25
N ALA A 164 -4.89 21.96 -13.53
CA ALA A 164 -3.66 21.19 -13.48
C ALA A 164 -2.78 21.47 -14.71
N LYS A 165 -1.48 21.64 -14.48
CA LYS A 165 -0.50 21.72 -15.57
C LYS A 165 -0.25 20.33 -16.17
N PRO A 166 0.07 20.22 -17.46
CA PRO A 166 0.33 18.93 -18.11
C PRO A 166 1.36 18.06 -17.37
N ALA A 167 2.46 18.64 -16.90
CA ALA A 167 3.49 17.92 -16.15
C ALA A 167 2.95 17.33 -14.84
N TRP A 168 2.05 18.03 -14.14
CA TRP A 168 1.44 17.54 -12.90
C TRP A 168 0.48 16.36 -13.17
N ILE A 169 -0.28 16.47 -14.27
CA ILE A 169 -1.19 15.40 -14.72
C ILE A 169 -0.38 14.16 -15.06
N GLU A 170 0.70 14.29 -15.82
CA GLU A 170 1.58 13.19 -16.19
C GLU A 170 2.21 12.53 -14.94
N ALA A 171 2.78 13.33 -14.03
CA ALA A 171 3.38 12.82 -12.80
C ALA A 171 2.36 12.02 -11.94
N ALA A 172 1.14 12.53 -11.81
CA ALA A 172 0.08 11.86 -11.07
C ALA A 172 -0.35 10.56 -11.77
N ILE A 173 -0.55 10.56 -13.08
CA ILE A 173 -0.92 9.37 -13.87
C ILE A 173 0.18 8.31 -13.76
N VAL A 174 1.45 8.67 -13.96
CA VAL A 174 2.58 7.74 -13.81
C VAL A 174 2.59 7.10 -12.41
N SER A 175 2.39 7.89 -11.35
CA SER A 175 2.32 7.37 -9.99
C SER A 175 1.15 6.41 -9.80
N MET A 176 -0.06 6.81 -10.22
CA MET A 176 -1.29 6.03 -10.04
C MET A 176 -1.36 4.78 -10.92
N THR A 177 -0.65 4.74 -12.05
CA THR A 177 -0.59 3.55 -12.92
C THR A 177 0.61 2.64 -12.63
N THR A 178 1.52 3.02 -11.74
CA THR A 178 2.64 2.19 -11.31
C THR A 178 2.21 1.19 -10.25
N LEU A 179 2.34 -0.12 -10.52
CA LEU A 179 2.03 -1.19 -9.57
C LEU A 179 2.99 -1.18 -8.37
N ASN A 180 2.47 -1.47 -7.18
CA ASN A 180 3.30 -1.74 -5.99
C ASN A 180 4.02 -3.11 -6.05
N LYS A 181 3.82 -3.87 -7.13
CA LYS A 181 4.38 -5.20 -7.38
C LYS A 181 5.89 -5.26 -7.11
N LYS A 182 6.66 -4.38 -7.75
CA LYS A 182 8.13 -4.40 -7.64
C LYS A 182 8.61 -4.11 -6.22
N ALA A 183 7.93 -3.19 -5.52
CA ALA A 183 8.21 -2.92 -4.11
C ALA A 183 7.92 -4.15 -3.24
N ALA A 184 6.74 -4.77 -3.41
CA ALA A 184 6.39 -5.98 -2.70
C ALA A 184 7.36 -7.14 -2.99
N GLU A 185 7.79 -7.33 -4.25
CA GLU A 185 8.78 -8.34 -4.61
C GLU A 185 10.13 -8.13 -3.90
N VAL A 186 10.62 -6.88 -3.80
CA VAL A 186 11.85 -6.57 -3.05
C VAL A 186 11.69 -6.86 -1.56
N ILE A 187 10.52 -6.50 -0.98
CA ILE A 187 10.22 -6.70 0.44
C ILE A 187 10.12 -8.18 0.80
N THR A 188 9.46 -8.97 -0.06
CA THR A 188 9.17 -10.39 0.18
C THR A 188 10.25 -11.34 -0.31
N ALA A 189 11.26 -10.82 -1.03
CA ALA A 189 12.37 -11.62 -1.55
C ALA A 189 13.04 -12.40 -0.40
N PRO A 190 13.26 -13.71 -0.54
CA PRO A 190 14.03 -14.45 0.45
C PRO A 190 15.43 -13.82 0.54
N GLU A 191 15.89 -13.57 1.77
CA GLU A 191 17.29 -13.19 1.98
C GLU A 191 18.17 -14.25 1.32
N VAL A 192 19.05 -13.83 0.41
CA VAL A 192 20.06 -14.70 -0.16
C VAL A 192 21.07 -15.00 0.95
N THR A 193 20.78 -16.03 1.73
CA THR A 193 21.81 -16.68 2.51
C THR A 193 22.71 -17.36 1.47
N THR A 194 23.93 -16.86 1.28
CA THR A 194 24.98 -17.57 0.54
C THR A 194 24.96 -19.01 1.02
N PRO A 195 24.82 -20.01 0.12
CA PRO A 195 24.93 -21.40 0.54
C PRO A 195 26.28 -21.57 1.25
N PRO A 196 26.37 -22.33 2.34
CA PRO A 196 27.63 -22.64 2.93
C PRO A 196 28.48 -23.31 1.84
N ASP A 197 29.74 -22.88 1.72
CA ASP A 197 30.71 -23.36 0.74
C ASP A 197 30.81 -24.91 0.82
N ILE A 198 30.26 -25.59 -0.20
CA ILE A 198 30.24 -27.07 -0.24
C ILE A 198 31.59 -27.59 -0.75
N THR A 199 32.67 -27.10 -0.21
CA THR A 199 34.03 -27.55 -0.58
C THR A 199 34.74 -28.29 0.53
N THR A 200 34.05 -29.07 1.37
CA THR A 200 34.71 -30.18 2.11
C THR A 200 33.65 -31.11 2.72
N ILE A 201 33.21 -32.10 1.97
CA ILE A 201 32.64 -33.31 2.57
C ILE A 201 33.78 -34.33 2.61
N PRO A 202 34.27 -34.74 3.78
CA PRO A 202 35.13 -35.93 3.88
C PRO A 202 34.27 -37.16 3.57
N VAL A 203 34.68 -37.90 2.57
CA VAL A 203 34.13 -39.23 2.26
C VAL A 203 34.46 -40.17 3.42
N GLY A 204 33.42 -40.62 4.13
CA GLY A 204 33.51 -41.70 5.13
C GLY A 204 33.08 -41.31 6.54
N ALA A 205 31.78 -41.27 6.84
CA ALA A 205 31.26 -41.45 8.19
C ALA A 205 29.80 -41.94 8.13
N ASP A 206 29.57 -43.01 8.89
CA ASP A 206 28.35 -43.78 9.13
C ASP A 206 27.14 -42.95 9.55
N PRO A 207 25.91 -43.25 9.07
CA PRO A 207 24.72 -42.46 9.38
C PRO A 207 24.07 -42.90 10.68
N LEU A 208 24.51 -42.39 11.80
CA LEU A 208 23.74 -42.43 13.05
C LEU A 208 23.19 -41.04 13.38
N VAL A 209 21.89 -40.97 13.33
CA VAL A 209 21.01 -39.85 13.64
C VAL A 209 21.47 -39.04 14.87
N ARG A 210 21.91 -37.80 14.66
CA ARG A 210 21.93 -36.78 15.75
C ARG A 210 20.79 -35.76 15.56
N PRO A 211 20.14 -35.34 16.66
CA PRO A 211 19.15 -34.30 16.59
C PRO A 211 19.81 -33.02 16.03
N VAL A 212 19.18 -32.41 15.03
CA VAL A 212 19.58 -31.09 14.53
C VAL A 212 19.31 -30.11 15.66
N GLU A 213 20.35 -29.70 16.38
CA GLU A 213 20.30 -28.52 17.24
C GLU A 213 19.84 -27.33 16.37
N ARG A 214 18.79 -26.66 16.84
CA ARG A 214 18.39 -25.37 16.27
C ARG A 214 19.56 -24.41 16.43
N SER A 215 20.38 -24.31 15.40
CA SER A 215 21.39 -23.25 15.33
C SER A 215 20.66 -21.92 15.44
N SER A 216 20.98 -21.15 16.46
CA SER A 216 20.67 -19.74 16.56
C SER A 216 21.14 -19.09 15.27
N ARG A 217 20.20 -18.70 14.38
CA ARG A 217 20.51 -17.98 13.13
C ARG A 217 21.28 -16.73 13.52
N ALA A 218 22.57 -16.71 13.24
CA ALA A 218 23.34 -15.48 13.23
C ALA A 218 22.65 -14.55 12.22
N HIS A 219 22.14 -13.42 12.68
CA HIS A 219 21.60 -12.39 11.81
C HIS A 219 22.74 -11.93 10.90
N SER A 220 22.57 -12.05 9.58
CA SER A 220 23.44 -11.38 8.63
C SER A 220 23.40 -9.88 8.96
N PRO A 221 24.54 -9.17 9.04
CA PRO A 221 24.56 -7.74 9.27
C PRO A 221 23.77 -6.95 8.19
N ASP A 222 23.42 -7.60 7.09
CA ASP A 222 22.66 -7.06 5.96
C ASP A 222 21.15 -7.42 5.97
N ALA A 223 20.64 -8.03 7.03
CA ALA A 223 19.23 -8.40 7.13
C ALA A 223 18.37 -7.24 7.63
N TYR A 224 17.28 -6.93 6.92
CA TYR A 224 16.19 -6.08 7.42
C TYR A 224 15.00 -6.96 7.83
N SER A 225 14.10 -6.42 8.65
CA SER A 225 12.86 -7.09 9.04
C SER A 225 11.70 -6.12 8.92
N VAL A 226 10.73 -6.41 8.06
CA VAL A 226 9.48 -5.65 7.96
C VAL A 226 8.54 -6.16 9.05
N HIS A 227 8.07 -5.24 9.90
CA HIS A 227 7.21 -5.54 11.02
C HIS A 227 5.74 -5.17 10.76
N ALA A 228 5.49 -4.11 9.99
CA ALA A 228 4.16 -3.72 9.54
C ALA A 228 4.24 -3.08 8.15
N MET A 229 3.17 -3.23 7.38
CA MET A 229 3.04 -2.67 6.04
C MET A 229 1.57 -2.41 5.73
N THR A 230 1.30 -1.32 5.01
CA THR A 230 0.00 -0.97 4.41
C THR A 230 0.26 -0.14 3.16
N ASP A 231 -0.71 0.02 2.27
CA ASP A 231 -0.63 1.02 1.22
C ASP A 231 -1.31 2.33 1.62
N ILE A 232 -0.96 3.42 0.95
CA ILE A 232 -1.54 4.73 1.24
C ILE A 232 -2.62 5.04 0.21
N THR A 233 -3.89 5.00 0.64
CA THR A 233 -5.05 5.27 -0.19
C THR A 233 -5.94 6.37 0.38
N GLY A 234 -7.23 6.17 0.47
CA GLY A 234 -8.25 7.19 0.74
C GLY A 234 -8.11 7.95 2.05
N PHE A 235 -7.52 7.36 3.10
CA PHE A 235 -7.30 8.04 4.39
C PHE A 235 -6.06 8.93 4.43
N GLY A 236 -5.25 8.95 3.36
CA GLY A 236 -4.01 9.71 3.28
C GLY A 236 -2.91 9.15 4.20
N LEU A 237 -1.73 9.77 4.15
CA LEU A 237 -0.57 9.30 4.92
C LEU A 237 -0.86 9.27 6.43
N ILE A 238 -1.43 10.33 6.98
CA ILE A 238 -1.70 10.42 8.42
C ILE A 238 -2.76 9.41 8.86
N GLY A 239 -3.81 9.18 8.05
CA GLY A 239 -4.88 8.24 8.39
C GLY A 239 -4.35 6.81 8.48
N HIS A 240 -3.65 6.33 7.44
CA HIS A 240 -3.09 4.97 7.42
C HIS A 240 -1.99 4.78 8.47
N LEU A 241 -1.11 5.78 8.67
CA LEU A 241 -0.13 5.74 9.75
C LEU A 241 -0.81 5.63 11.12
N ARG A 242 -1.87 6.41 11.36
CA ARG A 242 -2.65 6.35 12.62
C ARG A 242 -3.19 4.94 12.87
N GLU A 243 -3.74 4.28 11.85
CA GLU A 243 -4.24 2.91 11.96
C GLU A 243 -3.11 1.93 12.34
N MET A 244 -1.98 2.00 11.64
CA MET A 244 -0.78 1.21 11.95
C MET A 244 -0.32 1.40 13.40
N LEU A 245 -0.25 2.63 13.87
CA LEU A 245 0.22 2.96 15.23
C LEU A 245 -0.73 2.48 16.32
N LEU A 246 -2.04 2.62 16.10
CA LEU A 246 -3.06 2.12 17.04
C LEU A 246 -3.07 0.60 17.12
N ALA A 247 -3.00 -0.09 15.97
CA ALA A 247 -2.95 -1.54 15.89
C ALA A 247 -1.66 -2.11 16.54
N SER A 248 -0.55 -1.38 16.43
CA SER A 248 0.75 -1.78 17.00
C SER A 248 1.00 -1.27 18.41
N ASN A 249 0.13 -0.41 18.96
CA ASN A 249 0.28 0.23 20.26
C ASN A 249 1.59 1.01 20.44
N VAL A 250 1.98 1.77 19.43
CA VAL A 250 3.21 2.59 19.36
C VAL A 250 2.89 4.03 18.94
N SER A 251 3.90 4.88 18.81
CA SER A 251 3.82 6.25 18.30
C SER A 251 4.81 6.43 17.14
N ALA A 252 4.75 7.55 16.43
CA ALA A 252 5.69 7.85 15.35
C ALA A 252 6.14 9.30 15.35
N GLN A 253 7.35 9.53 14.81
CA GLN A 253 7.82 10.83 14.42
C GLN A 253 8.06 10.88 12.92
N ILE A 254 7.45 11.84 12.23
CA ILE A 254 7.58 12.08 10.79
C ILE A 254 8.37 13.36 10.55
N ARG A 255 9.33 13.34 9.64
CA ARG A 255 9.99 14.53 9.10
C ARG A 255 9.21 15.00 7.87
N ALA A 256 8.49 16.11 8.00
CA ALA A 256 7.65 16.63 6.92
C ALA A 256 8.42 16.88 5.62
N SER A 257 9.66 17.39 5.72
CA SER A 257 10.54 17.64 4.57
C SER A 257 11.06 16.37 3.88
N ALA A 258 10.99 15.21 4.54
CA ALA A 258 11.39 13.92 3.97
C ALA A 258 10.26 13.19 3.22
N VAL A 259 9.00 13.65 3.38
CA VAL A 259 7.86 13.04 2.67
C VAL A 259 7.94 13.42 1.19
N PRO A 260 8.08 12.44 0.28
CA PRO A 260 8.14 12.74 -1.15
C PRO A 260 6.77 13.23 -1.66
N LEU A 261 6.81 14.31 -2.44
CA LEU A 261 5.62 14.95 -2.99
C LEU A 261 5.65 14.91 -4.52
N LEU A 262 4.51 14.72 -5.14
CA LEU A 262 4.35 14.87 -6.58
C LEU A 262 4.59 16.32 -6.99
N GLU A 263 5.15 16.54 -8.17
CA GLU A 263 5.32 17.85 -8.74
C GLU A 263 3.95 18.57 -8.83
N GLY A 264 3.89 19.79 -8.34
CA GLY A 264 2.67 20.60 -8.32
C GLY A 264 1.73 20.36 -7.14
N ALA A 265 1.98 19.35 -6.29
CA ALA A 265 1.07 19.04 -5.19
C ALA A 265 0.94 20.18 -4.17
N LEU A 266 2.06 20.83 -3.78
CA LEU A 266 2.04 21.98 -2.89
C LEU A 266 1.42 23.22 -3.54
N GLU A 267 1.63 23.42 -4.83
CA GLU A 267 0.98 24.47 -5.60
C GLU A 267 -0.54 24.28 -5.66
N CYS A 268 -1.00 23.05 -5.84
CA CYS A 268 -2.42 22.72 -5.78
C CYS A 268 -3.01 23.06 -4.40
N VAL A 269 -2.31 22.71 -3.31
CA VAL A 269 -2.74 23.10 -1.95
C VAL A 269 -2.79 24.62 -1.81
N ALA A 270 -1.75 25.34 -2.25
CA ALA A 270 -1.67 26.81 -2.15
C ALA A 270 -2.78 27.50 -2.97
N GLN A 271 -3.23 26.89 -4.07
CA GLN A 271 -4.33 27.39 -4.91
C GLN A 271 -5.72 26.94 -4.44
N GLY A 272 -5.81 26.19 -3.33
CA GLY A 272 -7.09 25.73 -2.78
C GLY A 272 -7.75 24.58 -3.56
N HIS A 273 -6.97 23.78 -4.29
CA HIS A 273 -7.46 22.56 -4.93
C HIS A 273 -7.50 21.41 -3.93
N ILE A 274 -8.34 21.55 -2.91
CA ILE A 274 -8.48 20.62 -1.79
C ILE A 274 -9.63 19.66 -2.07
N PRO A 275 -9.42 18.34 -2.13
CA PRO A 275 -10.51 17.37 -2.19
C PRO A 275 -11.29 17.32 -0.87
N GLY A 276 -12.60 17.04 -0.94
CA GLY A 276 -13.44 16.91 0.26
C GLY A 276 -12.93 15.85 1.24
N GLY A 277 -12.40 14.75 0.71
CA GLY A 277 -11.79 13.66 1.50
C GLY A 277 -10.62 14.12 2.37
N LEU A 278 -9.82 15.09 1.93
CA LEU A 278 -8.71 15.63 2.73
C LEU A 278 -9.20 16.28 4.03
N ASN A 279 -10.28 17.07 3.96
CA ASN A 279 -10.85 17.70 5.15
C ASN A 279 -11.40 16.63 6.11
N ASN A 280 -12.12 15.63 5.59
CA ASN A 280 -12.63 14.52 6.40
C ASN A 280 -11.49 13.75 7.07
N ASN A 281 -10.38 13.49 6.36
CA ASN A 281 -9.19 12.83 6.90
C ASN A 281 -8.55 13.65 8.02
N ARG A 282 -8.48 14.98 7.84
CA ARG A 282 -7.98 15.90 8.86
C ARG A 282 -8.87 15.84 10.11
N ASP A 283 -10.16 16.05 9.98
CA ASP A 283 -11.11 16.04 11.09
C ASP A 283 -11.05 14.71 11.88
N PHE A 284 -10.81 13.61 11.18
CA PHE A 284 -10.70 12.28 11.78
C PHE A 284 -9.40 12.07 12.57
N ALA A 285 -8.27 12.59 12.10
CA ALA A 285 -6.96 12.23 12.61
C ALA A 285 -6.20 13.36 13.33
N GLU A 286 -6.56 14.63 13.12
CA GLU A 286 -5.79 15.79 13.61
C GLU A 286 -5.63 15.81 15.14
N CYS A 287 -6.62 15.32 15.89
CA CYS A 287 -6.55 15.25 17.35
C CYS A 287 -5.43 14.32 17.88
N THR A 288 -4.83 13.51 17.02
CA THR A 288 -3.72 12.58 17.35
C THR A 288 -2.36 13.09 16.90
N VAL A 289 -2.30 14.25 16.24
CA VAL A 289 -1.10 14.81 15.61
C VAL A 289 -0.66 16.09 16.31
N GLU A 290 0.64 16.23 16.54
CA GLU A 290 1.27 17.48 16.96
C GLU A 290 2.30 17.90 15.91
N TYR A 291 2.34 19.20 15.62
CA TYR A 291 3.23 19.79 14.62
C TYR A 291 4.24 20.69 15.29
N ASP A 292 5.50 20.55 14.90
CA ASP A 292 6.49 21.60 15.14
C ASP A 292 6.00 22.91 14.49
N SER A 293 6.24 24.03 15.17
CA SER A 293 5.86 25.37 14.70
C SER A 293 6.47 25.73 13.34
N GLU A 294 7.64 25.19 13.03
CA GLU A 294 8.38 25.43 11.78
C GLU A 294 7.82 24.65 10.57
N VAL A 295 6.90 23.69 10.76
CA VAL A 295 6.29 22.95 9.64
C VAL A 295 5.30 23.84 8.90
N PRO A 296 5.49 24.12 7.60
CA PRO A 296 4.61 24.99 6.82
C PRO A 296 3.20 24.46 6.73
N ALA A 297 2.19 25.34 6.71
CA ALA A 297 0.78 24.96 6.66
C ALA A 297 0.43 24.07 5.46
N ASN A 298 1.00 24.36 4.28
CA ASN A 298 0.76 23.53 3.08
C ASN A 298 1.29 22.11 3.24
N LEU A 299 2.45 21.93 3.90
CA LEU A 299 2.98 20.60 4.22
C LEU A 299 2.07 19.88 5.24
N ARG A 300 1.56 20.58 6.27
CA ARG A 300 0.60 19.96 7.19
C ARG A 300 -0.64 19.49 6.46
N THR A 301 -1.13 20.28 5.51
CA THR A 301 -2.35 19.98 4.74
C THR A 301 -2.17 18.76 3.85
N ILE A 302 -1.08 18.68 3.08
CA ILE A 302 -0.87 17.60 2.10
C ILE A 302 -0.74 16.21 2.72
N LEU A 303 -0.35 16.10 3.99
CA LEU A 303 -0.23 14.83 4.69
C LEU A 303 -1.59 14.10 4.89
N TYR A 304 -2.71 14.81 4.76
CA TYR A 304 -4.07 14.26 4.80
C TYR A 304 -4.66 14.01 3.42
N ASP A 305 -3.91 14.32 2.34
CA ASP A 305 -4.42 14.16 0.98
C ASP A 305 -4.76 12.70 0.67
N PRO A 306 -6.03 12.39 0.29
CA PRO A 306 -6.38 11.03 -0.11
C PRO A 306 -5.59 10.64 -1.35
N GLN A 307 -5.00 9.46 -1.35
CA GLN A 307 -4.27 8.93 -2.49
C GLN A 307 -5.11 7.90 -3.25
N THR A 308 -4.89 7.82 -4.55
CA THR A 308 -5.36 6.71 -5.38
C THR A 308 -4.14 5.94 -5.86
N ALA A 309 -4.14 4.64 -5.66
CA ALA A 309 -3.03 3.75 -5.99
C ALA A 309 -1.69 4.27 -5.42
N GLY A 310 -1.67 4.70 -4.17
CA GLY A 310 -0.50 5.25 -3.52
C GLY A 310 0.59 4.21 -3.25
N GLY A 311 1.66 4.63 -2.58
CA GLY A 311 2.79 3.76 -2.26
C GLY A 311 2.56 2.94 -0.99
N LEU A 312 3.46 1.97 -0.77
CA LEU A 312 3.51 1.22 0.48
C LEU A 312 4.15 2.08 1.59
N LEU A 313 3.53 2.08 2.77
CA LEU A 313 4.09 2.57 4.03
C LEU A 313 4.59 1.36 4.83
N ILE A 314 5.87 1.36 5.15
CA ILE A 314 6.57 0.20 5.69
C ILE A 314 7.23 0.61 7.01
N ALA A 315 7.00 -0.16 8.07
CA ALA A 315 7.76 -0.10 9.32
C ALA A 315 8.76 -1.25 9.36
N ALA A 316 10.05 -0.94 9.39
CA ALA A 316 11.11 -1.95 9.28
C ALA A 316 12.30 -1.68 10.20
N ALA A 317 12.79 -2.73 10.86
CA ALA A 317 14.10 -2.72 11.48
C ALA A 317 15.19 -2.73 10.39
N ASN A 318 16.34 -2.08 10.66
CA ASN A 318 17.40 -1.89 9.66
C ASN A 318 16.89 -1.27 8.35
N GLY A 319 15.97 -0.31 8.45
CA GLY A 319 15.27 0.27 7.32
C GLY A 319 16.18 0.92 6.28
N GLU A 320 17.38 1.38 6.66
CA GLU A 320 18.37 1.88 5.72
C GLU A 320 18.78 0.84 4.67
N GLN A 321 18.85 -0.42 5.04
CA GLN A 321 19.17 -1.50 4.10
C GLN A 321 18.01 -1.81 3.17
N LEU A 322 16.78 -1.85 3.71
CA LEU A 322 15.59 -1.97 2.88
C LEU A 322 15.50 -0.81 1.89
N LEU A 323 15.75 0.42 2.36
CA LEU A 323 15.73 1.62 1.52
C LEU A 323 16.73 1.50 0.37
N ARG A 324 17.97 1.08 0.64
CA ARG A 324 18.99 0.84 -0.40
C ARG A 324 18.54 -0.20 -1.42
N LYS A 325 17.93 -1.32 -0.98
CA LYS A 325 17.41 -2.35 -1.90
C LYS A 325 16.27 -1.83 -2.77
N LEU A 326 15.34 -1.07 -2.19
CA LEU A 326 14.25 -0.45 -2.93
C LEU A 326 14.78 0.53 -3.99
N GLN A 327 15.73 1.40 -3.61
CA GLN A 327 16.35 2.36 -4.52
C GLN A 327 17.18 1.67 -5.61
N ALA A 328 17.93 0.61 -5.29
CA ALA A 328 18.65 -0.19 -6.28
C ALA A 328 17.71 -0.87 -7.29
N ALA A 329 16.48 -1.16 -6.89
CA ALA A 329 15.41 -1.62 -7.76
C ALA A 329 14.69 -0.47 -8.51
N ALA A 330 15.22 0.76 -8.46
CA ALA A 330 14.63 1.96 -9.06
C ALA A 330 13.22 2.29 -8.53
N ILE A 331 12.95 2.00 -7.25
CA ILE A 331 11.72 2.42 -6.57
C ILE A 331 12.02 3.74 -5.86
N PRO A 332 11.18 4.79 -6.03
CA PRO A 332 11.41 6.11 -5.46
C PRO A 332 11.06 6.15 -3.96
N ALA A 333 11.67 5.24 -3.18
CA ALA A 333 11.44 5.11 -1.75
C ALA A 333 12.21 6.15 -0.94
N ALA A 334 11.58 6.63 0.14
CA ALA A 334 12.17 7.56 1.09
C ALA A 334 11.88 7.15 2.53
N GLN A 335 12.85 7.30 3.43
CA GLN A 335 12.60 7.19 4.86
C GLN A 335 12.01 8.51 5.36
N ILE A 336 10.74 8.47 5.73
CA ILE A 336 9.97 9.66 6.14
C ILE A 336 9.95 9.89 7.66
N GLY A 337 10.37 8.91 8.46
CA GLY A 337 10.31 8.99 9.92
C GLY A 337 10.72 7.70 10.60
N GLU A 338 10.29 7.54 11.84
CA GLU A 338 10.56 6.37 12.67
C GLU A 338 9.45 6.10 13.68
N ILE A 339 9.31 4.84 14.08
CA ILE A 339 8.41 4.39 15.13
C ILE A 339 9.06 4.66 16.50
N ARG A 340 8.26 5.17 17.43
CA ARG A 340 8.63 5.51 18.80
C ARG A 340 7.85 4.67 19.81
N GLU A 341 8.36 4.60 21.03
CA GLU A 341 7.57 4.11 22.17
C GLU A 341 6.23 4.86 22.25
N LYS A 342 5.20 4.17 22.77
CA LYS A 342 3.88 4.76 22.94
C LYS A 342 3.93 6.03 23.77
N MET A 343 3.51 7.13 23.20
CA MET A 343 3.51 8.45 23.82
C MET A 343 2.30 9.29 23.35
N LYS A 344 2.16 10.49 23.90
CA LYS A 344 1.28 11.54 23.39
C LYS A 344 2.15 12.71 22.94
N PRO A 345 1.91 13.22 21.74
CA PRO A 345 0.91 12.82 20.75
C PRO A 345 1.22 11.43 20.12
N LEU A 346 0.22 10.86 19.44
CA LEU A 346 0.42 9.60 18.70
C LEU A 346 1.38 9.78 17.53
N ILE A 347 1.28 10.91 16.83
CA ILE A 347 2.11 11.29 15.69
C ILE A 347 2.70 12.68 15.95
N SER A 348 4.02 12.78 15.90
CA SER A 348 4.76 14.05 15.95
C SER A 348 5.30 14.37 14.56
N ILE A 349 4.99 15.55 14.04
CA ILE A 349 5.48 16.03 12.75
C ILE A 349 6.52 17.12 12.99
N VAL A 350 7.77 16.83 12.63
CA VAL A 350 8.89 17.77 12.69
C VAL A 350 9.27 18.26 11.29
N LYS A 351 10.09 19.32 11.22
CA LYS A 351 10.52 19.94 9.95
C LYS A 351 11.33 19.00 9.03
#